data_85289814bfe20aea4e103242851c5911
#
_entry.id   85289814bfe20aea4e103242851c5911
#
_cell.length_a   1.000
_cell.length_b   1.000
_cell.length_c   1.000
_cell.angle_alpha   90.00
_cell.angle_beta   90.00
_cell.angle_gamma   90.00
#
_symmetry.space_group_name_H-M   'P 1'
#
loop_
_entity.id
_entity.type
_entity.pdbx_description
1 polymer ?
#
loop_
_entity_poly.entity_id
_entity_poly.type
_entity_poly.pdbx_seq_one_letter_code
_entity_poly.pdbx_strand_id
1 'polypeptide(L)'
;GTGNATANQSNFKVEFIGTPTTGGKGTTVATIDSSVKTNGTVTVNGLTAKGDEATATYTVKNQSADLSADLSAEATSSNEEYFEVLCTLEKTTLKAQEETTLKVTVRLLKTPIDETKENLKTDIGVTVTAEPKQPGEENNGGSETVSNRNPYLPKGFRQVSGTTLDNGLTIQDSIGNQYVWIEVPITTEVYPTAGIGITEFTESEYTAIETDLHTYTNDYRKSGWEDKYYTDASTGLLTSAKYTELKQKMLKSVYQNGGFYIGKYETGTET
;
A
#
# COMPACT_ATOMS: atom_id res chain seq x y z
N GLY A 1 24.33 33.97 -16.73
CA GLY A 1 22.93 33.99 -16.42
C GLY A 1 22.46 32.56 -16.23
N THR A 2 22.35 32.11 -14.98
CA THR A 2 21.74 30.83 -14.62
C THR A 2 20.23 31.05 -14.65
N GLY A 3 19.58 30.68 -15.78
CA GLY A 3 18.14 30.62 -15.86
C GLY A 3 17.64 29.42 -15.06
N ASN A 4 17.08 29.65 -13.89
CA ASN A 4 16.20 28.69 -13.24
C ASN A 4 14.98 28.48 -14.14
N ALA A 5 14.94 27.38 -14.87
CA ALA A 5 13.73 26.91 -15.51
C ALA A 5 12.79 26.42 -14.38
N THR A 6 11.93 27.30 -13.90
CA THR A 6 10.76 26.89 -13.13
C THR A 6 9.93 25.99 -14.05
N ALA A 7 9.91 24.67 -13.74
CA ALA A 7 9.01 23.76 -14.42
C ALA A 7 7.60 24.36 -14.36
N ASN A 8 6.99 24.50 -15.54
CA ASN A 8 5.70 25.18 -15.67
C ASN A 8 4.61 24.27 -15.07
N GLN A 9 4.27 24.44 -13.79
CA GLN A 9 3.25 23.66 -13.07
C GLN A 9 1.85 23.82 -13.68
N SER A 10 1.64 24.78 -14.60
CA SER A 10 0.35 25.01 -15.26
C SER A 10 -0.13 23.84 -16.12
N ASN A 11 0.76 22.88 -16.47
CA ASN A 11 0.44 21.70 -17.28
C ASN A 11 0.37 20.41 -16.47
N PHE A 12 0.49 20.49 -15.15
CA PHE A 12 0.35 19.34 -14.28
C PHE A 12 -1.12 18.92 -14.18
N LYS A 13 -1.42 17.68 -14.56
CA LYS A 13 -2.79 17.18 -14.56
C LYS A 13 -2.84 15.69 -14.30
N VAL A 14 -3.54 15.30 -13.24
CA VAL A 14 -3.85 13.91 -12.91
C VAL A 14 -5.34 13.77 -12.69
N GLU A 15 -5.97 12.82 -13.34
CA GLU A 15 -7.42 12.66 -13.30
C GLU A 15 -7.82 11.18 -13.38
N PHE A 16 -9.02 10.88 -12.91
CA PHE A 16 -9.73 9.67 -13.32
C PHE A 16 -10.07 9.74 -14.80
N ILE A 17 -9.87 8.63 -15.50
CA ILE A 17 -10.20 8.49 -16.92
C ILE A 17 -11.09 7.28 -17.16
N GLY A 18 -11.73 7.26 -18.32
CA GLY A 18 -12.59 6.14 -18.74
C GLY A 18 -13.84 6.00 -17.87
N THR A 19 -14.37 4.80 -17.83
CA THR A 19 -15.53 4.43 -17.02
C THR A 19 -15.08 3.47 -15.91
N PRO A 20 -15.39 3.75 -14.64
CA PRO A 20 -15.10 2.83 -13.55
C PRO A 20 -15.79 1.48 -13.77
N THR A 21 -15.14 0.40 -13.36
CA THR A 21 -15.70 -0.94 -13.35
C THR A 21 -16.14 -1.32 -11.94
N THR A 22 -17.14 -2.18 -11.85
CA THR A 22 -17.69 -2.64 -10.57
C THR A 22 -17.73 -4.15 -10.50
N GLY A 23 -17.75 -4.68 -9.27
CA GLY A 23 -17.81 -6.13 -9.03
C GLY A 23 -18.26 -6.46 -7.61
N GLY A 24 -18.22 -7.74 -7.27
CA GLY A 24 -18.63 -8.24 -5.98
C GLY A 24 -20.13 -8.47 -5.87
N LYS A 25 -20.65 -8.46 -4.63
CA LYS A 25 -22.06 -8.71 -4.31
C LYS A 25 -22.87 -7.43 -4.32
N GLY A 26 -24.18 -7.59 -4.39
CA GLY A 26 -25.14 -6.48 -4.42
C GLY A 26 -25.10 -5.70 -5.73
N THR A 27 -25.54 -4.45 -5.68
CA THR A 27 -25.54 -3.52 -6.82
C THR A 27 -24.62 -2.36 -6.51
N THR A 28 -23.65 -2.15 -7.38
CA THR A 28 -22.65 -1.06 -7.25
C THR A 28 -22.71 -0.18 -8.48
N VAL A 29 -22.79 1.13 -8.24
CA VAL A 29 -22.68 2.17 -9.28
C VAL A 29 -21.47 3.04 -8.93
N ALA A 30 -20.55 3.17 -9.86
CA ALA A 30 -19.36 4.02 -9.71
C ALA A 30 -19.34 5.08 -10.81
N THR A 31 -19.12 6.32 -10.43
CA THR A 31 -19.09 7.46 -11.34
C THR A 31 -17.89 8.35 -11.07
N ILE A 32 -17.50 9.11 -12.09
CA ILE A 32 -16.51 10.19 -12.01
C ILE A 32 -17.27 11.51 -12.07
N ASP A 33 -16.92 12.46 -11.20
CA ASP A 33 -17.46 13.80 -11.25
C ASP A 33 -17.02 14.48 -12.57
N SER A 34 -18.01 14.94 -13.35
CA SER A 34 -17.74 15.57 -14.65
C SER A 34 -17.03 16.92 -14.53
N SER A 35 -17.19 17.61 -13.38
CA SER A 35 -16.59 18.92 -13.12
C SER A 35 -15.25 18.84 -12.43
N VAL A 36 -15.07 17.83 -11.54
CA VAL A 36 -13.83 17.61 -10.77
C VAL A 36 -13.41 16.15 -10.94
N LYS A 37 -12.68 15.88 -11.99
CA LYS A 37 -12.31 14.50 -12.39
C LYS A 37 -11.30 13.80 -11.48
N THR A 38 -10.94 14.41 -10.37
CA THR A 38 -10.24 13.78 -9.26
C THR A 38 -11.18 13.24 -8.18
N ASN A 39 -12.48 13.47 -8.33
CA ASN A 39 -13.52 12.98 -7.45
C ASN A 39 -14.42 11.97 -8.16
N GLY A 40 -14.90 11.01 -7.40
CA GLY A 40 -15.87 10.03 -7.84
C GLY A 40 -16.84 9.68 -6.73
N THR A 41 -17.89 8.95 -7.08
CA THR A 41 -18.86 8.42 -6.13
C THR A 41 -19.11 6.96 -6.41
N VAL A 42 -19.11 6.15 -5.35
CA VAL A 42 -19.50 4.74 -5.39
C VAL A 42 -20.72 4.58 -4.51
N THR A 43 -21.81 4.09 -5.09
CA THR A 43 -23.04 3.75 -4.36
C THR A 43 -23.20 2.25 -4.33
N VAL A 44 -23.32 1.68 -3.14
CA VAL A 44 -23.48 0.24 -2.92
C VAL A 44 -24.78 -0.02 -2.18
N ASN A 45 -25.58 -0.93 -2.70
CA ASN A 45 -26.75 -1.48 -2.00
C ASN A 45 -26.85 -3.00 -2.23
N GLY A 46 -27.71 -3.65 -1.45
CA GLY A 46 -27.99 -5.08 -1.62
C GLY A 46 -26.93 -6.02 -1.02
N LEU A 47 -26.00 -5.53 -0.20
CA LEU A 47 -25.20 -6.42 0.65
C LEU A 47 -26.07 -6.90 1.82
N THR A 48 -26.09 -8.20 2.08
CA THR A 48 -27.07 -8.82 3.00
C THR A 48 -26.47 -9.57 4.16
N ALA A 49 -25.24 -10.04 4.06
CA ALA A 49 -24.57 -10.81 5.10
C ALA A 49 -23.25 -10.17 5.52
N LYS A 50 -22.93 -10.23 6.81
CA LYS A 50 -21.63 -9.83 7.32
C LYS A 50 -20.50 -10.43 6.48
N GLY A 51 -19.58 -9.58 6.01
CA GLY A 51 -18.45 -9.97 5.17
C GLY A 51 -18.72 -9.92 3.67
N ASP A 52 -19.96 -9.64 3.23
CA ASP A 52 -20.25 -9.36 1.82
C ASP A 52 -19.44 -8.16 1.34
N GLU A 53 -18.87 -8.25 0.15
CA GLU A 53 -18.05 -7.22 -0.45
C GLU A 53 -18.56 -6.78 -1.82
N ALA A 54 -18.45 -5.49 -2.07
CA ALA A 54 -18.59 -4.88 -3.39
C ALA A 54 -17.32 -4.12 -3.74
N THR A 55 -17.01 -3.99 -5.01
CA THR A 55 -15.80 -3.31 -5.49
C THR A 55 -16.10 -2.33 -6.60
N ALA A 56 -15.31 -1.26 -6.64
CA ALA A 56 -15.22 -0.35 -7.77
C ALA A 56 -13.76 -0.09 -8.10
N THR A 57 -13.43 -0.05 -9.39
CA THR A 57 -12.06 0.21 -9.86
C THR A 57 -12.08 1.40 -10.79
N TYR A 58 -11.28 2.41 -10.46
CA TYR A 58 -11.04 3.60 -11.24
C TYR A 58 -9.68 3.49 -11.93
N THR A 59 -9.56 4.07 -13.10
CA THR A 59 -8.26 4.31 -13.74
C THR A 59 -7.84 5.75 -13.51
N VAL A 60 -6.63 5.94 -13.01
CA VAL A 60 -6.00 7.25 -12.78
C VAL A 60 -4.91 7.43 -13.82
N LYS A 61 -4.87 8.58 -14.49
CA LYS A 61 -3.82 8.92 -15.44
C LYS A 61 -3.13 10.21 -15.09
N ASN A 62 -1.80 10.18 -15.11
CA ASN A 62 -1.00 11.40 -15.15
C ASN A 62 -0.95 11.90 -16.58
N GLN A 63 -1.77 12.92 -16.88
CA GLN A 63 -1.88 13.52 -18.22
C GLN A 63 -0.83 14.61 -18.47
N SER A 64 0.08 14.85 -17.52
CA SER A 64 1.15 15.83 -17.68
C SER A 64 2.10 15.41 -18.81
N ALA A 65 2.67 16.40 -19.49
CA ALA A 65 3.54 16.16 -20.63
C ALA A 65 4.89 15.58 -20.22
N ASP A 66 5.45 16.04 -19.09
CA ASP A 66 6.82 15.78 -18.67
C ASP A 66 7.03 15.66 -17.17
N LEU A 67 6.01 15.93 -16.34
CA LEU A 67 6.11 15.86 -14.89
C LEU A 67 5.62 14.51 -14.36
N SER A 68 6.38 13.90 -13.48
CA SER A 68 5.93 12.78 -12.65
C SER A 68 5.00 13.28 -11.53
N ALA A 69 4.14 12.41 -11.03
CA ALA A 69 3.17 12.72 -9.99
C ALA A 69 3.27 11.73 -8.84
N ASP A 70 3.21 12.24 -7.61
CA ASP A 70 2.97 11.45 -6.41
C ASP A 70 1.48 11.49 -6.08
N LEU A 71 0.89 10.33 -5.81
CA LEU A 71 -0.53 10.14 -5.63
C LEU A 71 -0.87 9.70 -4.21
N SER A 72 -2.00 10.19 -3.75
CA SER A 72 -2.72 9.63 -2.61
C SER A 72 -4.20 9.50 -2.96
N ALA A 73 -4.92 8.64 -2.26
CA ALA A 73 -6.35 8.46 -2.47
C ALA A 73 -7.08 8.26 -1.14
N GLU A 74 -8.32 8.71 -1.12
CA GLU A 74 -9.19 8.60 0.03
C GLU A 74 -10.59 8.17 -0.43
N ALA A 75 -11.25 7.34 0.38
CA ALA A 75 -12.64 6.98 0.19
C ALA A 75 -13.36 6.97 1.53
N THR A 76 -14.49 7.68 1.61
CA THR A 76 -15.27 7.86 2.86
C THR A 76 -16.69 7.39 2.64
N SER A 77 -17.16 6.51 3.54
CA SER A 77 -18.53 6.01 3.55
C SER A 77 -19.49 6.97 4.26
N SER A 78 -20.71 7.11 3.74
CA SER A 78 -21.82 7.80 4.41
C SER A 78 -22.41 6.98 5.57
N ASN A 79 -22.05 5.71 5.71
CA ASN A 79 -22.61 4.79 6.70
C ASN A 79 -21.51 3.88 7.27
N GLU A 80 -20.69 4.42 8.14
CA GLU A 80 -19.57 3.69 8.77
C GLU A 80 -20.00 2.68 9.82
N GLU A 81 -21.23 2.75 10.30
CA GLU A 81 -21.77 1.75 11.22
C GLU A 81 -21.87 0.36 10.58
N TYR A 82 -22.29 0.32 9.32
CA TYR A 82 -22.51 -0.94 8.59
C TYR A 82 -21.41 -1.26 7.59
N PHE A 83 -20.67 -0.26 7.10
CA PHE A 83 -19.74 -0.47 5.99
C PHE A 83 -18.32 -0.01 6.32
N GLU A 84 -17.40 -0.87 5.98
CA GLU A 84 -15.97 -0.60 5.93
C GLU A 84 -15.56 -0.33 4.49
N VAL A 85 -14.75 0.70 4.28
CA VAL A 85 -14.23 1.06 2.96
C VAL A 85 -12.72 0.95 2.95
N LEU A 86 -12.21 0.22 1.97
CA LEU A 86 -10.80 0.12 1.65
C LEU A 86 -10.54 0.81 0.32
N CYS A 87 -9.52 1.65 0.28
CA CYS A 87 -9.10 2.39 -0.91
C CYS A 87 -7.62 2.14 -1.18
N THR A 88 -7.30 1.54 -2.33
CA THR A 88 -5.93 1.12 -2.64
C THR A 88 -5.52 1.57 -4.05
N LEU A 89 -4.43 2.35 -4.14
CA LEU A 89 -3.74 2.63 -5.39
C LEU A 89 -2.74 1.50 -5.71
N GLU A 90 -2.73 1.02 -6.95
CA GLU A 90 -1.74 0.03 -7.39
C GLU A 90 -0.34 0.64 -7.46
N LYS A 91 -0.24 1.90 -7.95
CA LYS A 91 0.98 2.70 -7.94
C LYS A 91 0.71 4.05 -7.27
N THR A 92 1.65 4.53 -6.49
CA THR A 92 1.58 5.84 -5.82
C THR A 92 2.43 6.91 -6.49
N THR A 93 3.26 6.52 -7.46
CA THR A 93 4.02 7.44 -8.31
C THR A 93 3.78 7.08 -9.76
N LEU A 94 3.40 8.07 -10.57
CA LEU A 94 3.20 7.93 -12.01
C LEU A 94 4.17 8.82 -12.77
N LYS A 95 4.87 8.26 -13.73
CA LYS A 95 5.56 9.04 -14.75
C LYS A 95 4.55 9.80 -15.63
N ALA A 96 5.04 10.78 -16.38
CA ALA A 96 4.21 11.47 -17.38
C ALA A 96 3.53 10.45 -18.31
N GLN A 97 2.23 10.62 -18.56
CA GLN A 97 1.37 9.76 -19.38
C GLN A 97 1.11 8.34 -18.82
N GLU A 98 1.63 7.99 -17.66
CA GLU A 98 1.41 6.69 -17.04
C GLU A 98 0.04 6.60 -16.36
N GLU A 99 -0.48 5.38 -16.26
CA GLU A 99 -1.76 5.07 -15.64
C GLU A 99 -1.56 4.11 -14.46
N THR A 100 -2.49 4.18 -13.50
CA THR A 100 -2.64 3.22 -12.42
C THR A 100 -4.11 2.96 -12.13
N THR A 101 -4.40 1.97 -11.31
CA THR A 101 -5.75 1.69 -10.83
C THR A 101 -5.91 2.07 -9.38
N LEU A 102 -7.10 2.58 -9.05
CA LEU A 102 -7.59 2.79 -7.70
C LEU A 102 -8.74 1.83 -7.45
N LYS A 103 -8.57 0.92 -6.51
CA LYS A 103 -9.59 -0.03 -6.10
C LYS A 103 -10.24 0.40 -4.80
N VAL A 104 -11.56 0.52 -4.83
CA VAL A 104 -12.40 0.73 -3.64
C VAL A 104 -13.11 -0.58 -3.33
N THR A 105 -12.92 -1.09 -2.11
CA THR A 105 -13.61 -2.29 -1.61
C THR A 105 -14.51 -1.88 -0.47
N VAL A 106 -15.77 -2.26 -0.55
CA VAL A 106 -16.80 -1.99 0.45
C VAL A 106 -17.22 -3.29 1.08
N ARG A 107 -17.14 -3.40 2.39
CA ARG A 107 -17.48 -4.61 3.14
C ARG A 107 -18.59 -4.33 4.12
N LEU A 108 -19.60 -5.22 4.18
CA LEU A 108 -20.63 -5.19 5.21
C LEU A 108 -20.06 -5.73 6.53
N LEU A 109 -20.09 -4.91 7.57
CA LEU A 109 -19.49 -5.20 8.88
C LEU A 109 -20.37 -6.10 9.75
N LYS A 110 -21.67 -6.00 9.61
CA LYS A 110 -22.66 -6.78 10.37
C LYS A 110 -23.89 -7.06 9.53
N THR A 111 -24.49 -8.23 9.75
CA THR A 111 -25.76 -8.58 9.09
C THR A 111 -26.86 -7.64 9.57
N PRO A 112 -27.55 -6.92 8.66
CA PRO A 112 -28.60 -6.00 9.06
C PRO A 112 -29.82 -6.74 9.62
N ILE A 113 -30.50 -6.09 10.56
CA ILE A 113 -31.79 -6.53 11.06
C ILE A 113 -32.88 -6.31 10.00
N ASP A 114 -34.02 -7.02 10.10
CA ASP A 114 -35.04 -7.03 9.06
C ASP A 114 -35.55 -5.65 8.65
N GLU A 115 -35.66 -4.72 9.60
CA GLU A 115 -36.12 -3.35 9.35
C GLU A 115 -35.16 -2.51 8.52
N THR A 116 -33.87 -2.88 8.46
CA THR A 116 -32.81 -2.16 7.74
C THR A 116 -32.40 -2.83 6.43
N LYS A 117 -32.78 -4.09 6.20
CA LYS A 117 -32.33 -4.88 5.03
C LYS A 117 -32.68 -4.27 3.69
N GLU A 118 -33.91 -3.75 3.57
CA GLU A 118 -34.47 -3.29 2.28
C GLU A 118 -33.87 -1.98 1.80
N ASN A 119 -33.32 -1.16 2.70
CA ASN A 119 -32.83 0.18 2.40
C ASN A 119 -31.35 0.40 2.76
N LEU A 120 -30.64 -0.67 3.10
CA LEU A 120 -29.24 -0.55 3.49
C LEU A 120 -28.36 -0.23 2.29
N LYS A 121 -27.85 0.99 2.26
CA LYS A 121 -26.94 1.47 1.23
C LYS A 121 -25.84 2.34 1.84
N THR A 122 -24.78 2.53 1.10
CA THR A 122 -23.79 3.54 1.39
C THR A 122 -23.39 4.29 0.11
N ASP A 123 -23.20 5.58 0.26
CA ASP A 123 -22.59 6.44 -0.74
C ASP A 123 -21.16 6.73 -0.29
N ILE A 124 -20.20 6.52 -1.18
CA ILE A 124 -18.77 6.64 -0.89
C ILE A 124 -18.22 7.74 -1.78
N GLY A 125 -17.70 8.80 -1.15
CA GLY A 125 -16.88 9.80 -1.83
C GLY A 125 -15.48 9.27 -2.04
N VAL A 126 -15.00 9.29 -3.26
CA VAL A 126 -13.65 8.85 -3.67
C VAL A 126 -12.89 10.05 -4.19
N THR A 127 -11.70 10.29 -3.66
CA THR A 127 -10.83 11.39 -4.10
C THR A 127 -9.42 10.87 -4.34
N VAL A 128 -8.83 11.22 -5.48
CA VAL A 128 -7.41 11.09 -5.74
C VAL A 128 -6.77 12.47 -5.67
N THR A 129 -5.66 12.56 -4.93
CA THR A 129 -4.84 13.77 -4.82
C THR A 129 -3.49 13.50 -5.45
N ALA A 130 -3.00 14.45 -6.23
CA ALA A 130 -1.72 14.35 -6.90
C ALA A 130 -0.89 15.61 -6.71
N GLU A 131 0.40 15.42 -6.47
CA GLU A 131 1.38 16.49 -6.40
C GLU A 131 2.47 16.25 -7.45
N PRO A 132 2.96 17.33 -8.11
CA PRO A 132 4.06 17.17 -9.06
C PRO A 132 5.33 16.80 -8.29
N LYS A 133 6.01 15.77 -8.77
CA LYS A 133 7.33 15.42 -8.27
C LYS A 133 8.33 16.46 -8.76
N GLN A 134 9.08 17.08 -7.84
CA GLN A 134 10.02 18.14 -8.21
C GLN A 134 11.20 17.58 -9.03
N PRO A 135 11.63 18.27 -10.10
CA PRO A 135 12.88 17.92 -10.79
C PRO A 135 14.06 18.06 -9.81
N GLY A 136 14.73 16.94 -9.50
CA GLY A 136 15.85 16.89 -8.55
C GLY A 136 15.63 15.96 -7.37
N GLU A 137 14.41 15.47 -7.12
CA GLU A 137 14.14 14.34 -6.22
C GLU A 137 14.31 12.99 -6.95
N GLU A 138 14.56 12.99 -8.24
CA GLU A 138 15.17 11.86 -8.93
C GLU A 138 16.66 11.92 -8.61
N ASN A 139 17.11 11.01 -7.76
CA ASN A 139 18.46 10.86 -7.28
C ASN A 139 19.55 11.34 -8.24
N ASN A 140 20.28 12.38 -7.83
CA ASN A 140 21.54 12.78 -8.41
C ASN A 140 22.61 11.73 -8.11
N GLY A 141 22.74 10.76 -8.98
CA GLY A 141 23.80 9.76 -8.90
C GLY A 141 23.42 8.56 -9.78
N GLY A 142 23.97 8.49 -10.95
CA GLY A 142 23.70 7.47 -11.96
C GLY A 142 23.69 6.04 -11.45
N SER A 143 22.54 5.61 -11.05
CA SER A 143 22.10 4.23 -10.92
C SER A 143 20.58 4.27 -11.05
N GLU A 144 20.03 3.44 -11.90
CA GLU A 144 18.60 3.27 -12.01
C GLU A 144 18.08 2.74 -10.69
N THR A 145 17.67 3.66 -9.80
CA THR A 145 16.92 3.30 -8.59
C THR A 145 15.51 3.00 -9.02
N VAL A 146 15.21 1.73 -9.21
CA VAL A 146 13.83 1.26 -9.28
C VAL A 146 13.26 1.38 -7.88
N SER A 147 12.70 2.54 -7.56
CA SER A 147 11.94 2.73 -6.33
C SER A 147 10.61 1.99 -6.49
N ASN A 148 10.62 0.70 -6.21
CA ASN A 148 9.40 -0.08 -6.07
C ASN A 148 8.83 0.10 -4.67
N ARG A 149 8.31 1.31 -4.40
CA ARG A 149 7.45 1.53 -3.24
C ARG A 149 6.09 0.89 -3.55
N ASN A 150 5.96 -0.39 -3.31
CA ASN A 150 4.75 -1.14 -3.59
C ASN A 150 4.33 -1.96 -2.36
N PRO A 151 3.86 -1.31 -1.29
CA PRO A 151 3.35 -2.02 -0.14
C PRO A 151 2.15 -2.86 -0.57
N TYR A 152 2.19 -4.15 -0.26
CA TYR A 152 1.04 -5.01 -0.46
C TYR A 152 0.04 -4.85 0.69
N LEU A 153 -1.24 -5.05 0.39
CA LEU A 153 -2.28 -5.09 1.39
C LEU A 153 -2.67 -6.55 1.66
N PRO A 154 -2.38 -7.09 2.84
CA PRO A 154 -2.78 -8.45 3.17
C PRO A 154 -4.32 -8.60 3.15
N LYS A 155 -4.78 -9.78 2.76
CA LYS A 155 -6.22 -10.09 2.76
C LYS A 155 -6.81 -9.90 4.15
N GLY A 156 -7.90 -9.15 4.23
CA GLY A 156 -8.57 -8.84 5.50
C GLY A 156 -8.05 -7.60 6.24
N PHE A 157 -7.04 -6.94 5.67
CA PHE A 157 -6.54 -5.66 6.17
C PHE A 157 -7.10 -4.50 5.35
N ARG A 158 -7.15 -3.33 5.97
CA ARG A 158 -7.53 -2.06 5.35
C ARG A 158 -6.47 -0.99 5.61
N GLN A 159 -6.34 -0.05 4.71
CA GLN A 159 -5.54 1.15 4.97
C GLN A 159 -6.28 2.06 5.95
N VAL A 160 -5.56 2.57 6.94
CA VAL A 160 -6.10 3.59 7.85
C VAL A 160 -6.18 4.91 7.11
N SER A 161 -7.36 5.54 7.14
CA SER A 161 -7.61 6.81 6.46
C SER A 161 -6.59 7.89 6.86
N GLY A 162 -6.16 8.69 5.89
CA GLY A 162 -5.20 9.77 6.10
C GLY A 162 -3.74 9.32 6.24
N THR A 163 -3.44 8.02 6.15
CA THR A 163 -2.07 7.52 6.13
C THR A 163 -1.59 7.23 4.72
N THR A 164 -0.36 7.60 4.40
CA THR A 164 0.28 7.39 3.10
C THR A 164 1.70 6.87 3.29
N LEU A 165 2.36 6.43 2.21
CA LEU A 165 3.76 6.01 2.27
C LEU A 165 4.67 7.09 2.89
N ASP A 166 4.41 8.36 2.59
CA ASP A 166 5.26 9.46 3.05
C ASP A 166 4.97 9.92 4.48
N ASN A 167 3.80 9.59 5.01
CA ASN A 167 3.40 9.99 6.38
C ASN A 167 3.10 8.82 7.31
N GLY A 168 3.63 7.64 7.03
CA GLY A 168 3.48 6.47 7.88
C GLY A 168 2.26 5.63 7.54
N LEU A 169 2.22 5.11 6.31
CA LEU A 169 1.20 4.17 5.85
C LEU A 169 0.89 3.14 6.94
N THR A 170 -0.37 3.12 7.35
CA THR A 170 -0.87 2.23 8.40
C THR A 170 -2.00 1.39 7.84
N ILE A 171 -1.98 0.11 8.14
CA ILE A 171 -3.06 -0.83 7.84
C ILE A 171 -3.67 -1.35 9.14
N GLN A 172 -4.89 -1.81 9.06
CA GLN A 172 -5.64 -2.33 10.21
C GLN A 172 -6.31 -3.66 9.84
N ASP A 173 -6.26 -4.61 10.76
CA ASP A 173 -7.00 -5.87 10.62
C ASP A 173 -8.48 -5.74 11.05
N SER A 174 -9.23 -6.84 10.95
CA SER A 174 -10.68 -6.87 11.25
C SER A 174 -11.01 -6.68 12.74
N ILE A 175 -10.05 -6.81 13.63
CA ILE A 175 -10.23 -6.65 15.08
C ILE A 175 -9.61 -5.36 15.63
N GLY A 176 -9.06 -4.54 14.74
CA GLY A 176 -8.58 -3.20 15.09
C GLY A 176 -7.08 -3.07 15.33
N ASN A 177 -6.29 -4.15 15.22
CA ASN A 177 -4.85 -4.06 15.34
C ASN A 177 -4.28 -3.27 14.16
N GLN A 178 -3.35 -2.36 14.45
CA GLN A 178 -2.74 -1.50 13.45
C GLN A 178 -1.27 -1.86 13.24
N TYR A 179 -0.84 -1.74 11.98
CA TYR A 179 0.50 -2.05 11.53
C TYR A 179 1.02 -0.92 10.63
N VAL A 180 2.24 -0.48 10.87
CA VAL A 180 2.90 0.59 10.12
C VAL A 180 3.86 -0.01 9.11
N TRP A 181 3.86 0.53 7.89
CA TRP A 181 4.82 0.18 6.85
C TRP A 181 6.20 0.74 7.16
N ILE A 182 7.18 -0.13 7.16
CA ILE A 182 8.61 0.21 7.25
C ILE A 182 9.20 -0.01 5.88
N GLU A 183 9.66 1.07 5.28
CA GLU A 183 10.26 1.03 3.95
C GLU A 183 11.70 0.51 4.00
N VAL A 184 12.02 -0.39 3.08
CA VAL A 184 13.37 -0.86 2.79
C VAL A 184 13.59 -0.66 1.29
N PRO A 185 14.26 0.43 0.88
CA PRO A 185 14.39 0.78 -0.53
C PRO A 185 15.05 -0.31 -1.35
N ILE A 186 14.50 -0.61 -2.53
CA ILE A 186 15.09 -1.57 -3.47
C ILE A 186 16.12 -0.83 -4.32
N THR A 187 17.31 -0.65 -3.77
CA THR A 187 18.42 0.06 -4.41
C THR A 187 19.71 -0.74 -4.31
N THR A 188 20.66 -0.44 -5.16
CA THR A 188 22.01 -1.03 -5.09
C THR A 188 22.79 -0.58 -3.84
N GLU A 189 22.37 0.50 -3.19
CA GLU A 189 22.91 0.91 -1.90
C GLU A 189 22.48 -0.04 -0.77
N VAL A 190 21.20 -0.42 -0.77
CA VAL A 190 20.65 -1.38 0.22
C VAL A 190 21.07 -2.80 -0.10
N TYR A 191 21.12 -3.16 -1.39
CA TYR A 191 21.43 -4.52 -1.86
C TYR A 191 22.69 -4.55 -2.76
N PRO A 192 23.87 -4.19 -2.24
CA PRO A 192 25.10 -4.16 -3.05
C PRO A 192 25.59 -5.54 -3.48
N THR A 193 25.31 -6.59 -2.71
CA THR A 193 25.73 -7.97 -2.97
C THR A 193 24.63 -8.77 -3.70
N ALA A 194 23.40 -8.70 -3.23
CA ALA A 194 22.27 -9.40 -3.84
C ALA A 194 21.90 -8.78 -5.20
N GLY A 195 22.13 -7.46 -5.36
CA GLY A 195 21.68 -6.70 -6.52
C GLY A 195 20.16 -6.46 -6.51
N ILE A 196 19.68 -5.90 -7.59
CA ILE A 196 18.26 -5.63 -7.82
C ILE A 196 17.75 -6.48 -8.99
N GLY A 197 16.46 -6.86 -8.97
CA GLY A 197 15.85 -7.64 -10.06
C GLY A 197 15.95 -9.15 -9.89
N ILE A 198 16.15 -9.67 -8.68
CA ILE A 198 16.10 -11.11 -8.41
C ILE A 198 14.69 -11.63 -8.72
N THR A 199 14.61 -12.67 -9.55
CA THR A 199 13.37 -13.36 -9.91
C THR A 199 13.29 -14.77 -9.32
N GLU A 200 14.43 -15.42 -9.12
CA GLU A 200 14.53 -16.73 -8.51
C GLU A 200 15.24 -16.60 -7.16
N PHE A 201 14.66 -17.17 -6.12
CA PHE A 201 15.14 -17.08 -4.74
C PHE A 201 15.65 -18.44 -4.29
N THR A 202 16.95 -18.63 -4.38
CA THR A 202 17.66 -19.79 -3.83
C THR A 202 18.36 -19.43 -2.51
N GLU A 203 19.01 -20.39 -1.85
CA GLU A 203 19.78 -20.15 -0.64
C GLU A 203 20.86 -19.06 -0.82
N SER A 204 21.44 -18.95 -2.00
CA SER A 204 22.44 -17.93 -2.33
C SER A 204 21.86 -16.53 -2.29
N GLU A 205 20.70 -16.34 -2.92
CA GLU A 205 19.99 -15.06 -2.96
C GLU A 205 19.50 -14.67 -1.56
N TYR A 206 18.95 -15.60 -0.80
CA TYR A 206 18.55 -15.32 0.59
C TYR A 206 19.72 -14.91 1.45
N THR A 207 20.86 -15.58 1.34
CA THR A 207 22.08 -15.25 2.08
C THR A 207 22.61 -13.86 1.71
N ALA A 208 22.61 -13.53 0.42
CA ALA A 208 23.04 -12.23 -0.08
C ALA A 208 22.11 -11.10 0.43
N ILE A 209 20.80 -11.28 0.32
CA ILE A 209 19.80 -10.33 0.83
C ILE A 209 19.97 -10.11 2.34
N GLU A 210 20.08 -11.18 3.11
CA GLU A 210 20.25 -11.11 4.57
C GLU A 210 21.54 -10.36 4.94
N THR A 211 22.65 -10.65 4.25
CA THR A 211 23.94 -9.99 4.47
C THR A 211 23.85 -8.48 4.18
N ASP A 212 23.23 -8.12 3.07
CA ASP A 212 23.04 -6.72 2.69
C ASP A 212 22.18 -5.97 3.70
N LEU A 213 21.05 -6.55 4.13
CA LEU A 213 20.18 -5.94 5.13
C LEU A 213 20.87 -5.81 6.50
N HIS A 214 21.67 -6.79 6.90
CA HIS A 214 22.50 -6.67 8.11
C HIS A 214 23.48 -5.51 8.02
N THR A 215 24.12 -5.34 6.88
CA THR A 215 25.07 -4.24 6.63
C THR A 215 24.35 -2.90 6.62
N TYR A 216 23.23 -2.80 5.91
CA TYR A 216 22.43 -1.58 5.80
C TYR A 216 21.90 -1.10 7.16
N THR A 217 21.52 -2.04 8.04
CA THR A 217 21.01 -1.72 9.38
C THR A 217 22.09 -1.70 10.46
N ASN A 218 23.36 -1.83 10.13
CA ASN A 218 24.45 -1.96 11.10
C ASN A 218 24.57 -0.76 12.06
N ASP A 219 24.30 0.45 11.60
CA ASP A 219 24.32 1.65 12.43
C ASP A 219 23.24 1.66 13.52
N TYR A 220 22.18 0.90 13.33
CA TYR A 220 21.07 0.74 14.27
C TYR A 220 21.22 -0.48 15.17
N ARG A 221 22.13 -1.39 14.85
CA ARG A 221 22.38 -2.63 15.61
C ARG A 221 23.71 -2.51 16.35
N LYS A 222 23.67 -2.81 17.62
CA LYS A 222 24.92 -2.96 18.39
C LYS A 222 25.65 -4.21 17.91
N SER A 223 26.98 -4.15 17.92
CA SER A 223 27.82 -5.32 17.64
C SER A 223 27.45 -6.50 18.54
N GLY A 224 27.46 -7.70 17.99
CA GLY A 224 27.13 -8.92 18.75
C GLY A 224 25.63 -9.29 18.76
N TRP A 225 24.83 -8.68 17.88
CA TRP A 225 23.45 -9.14 17.69
C TRP A 225 23.45 -10.52 17.04
N GLU A 226 22.72 -11.44 17.64
CA GLU A 226 22.56 -12.81 17.17
C GLU A 226 21.08 -13.20 17.18
N ASP A 227 20.67 -14.07 16.24
CA ASP A 227 19.35 -14.68 16.23
C ASP A 227 19.28 -15.74 17.33
N LYS A 228 18.76 -15.40 18.52
CA LYS A 228 18.71 -16.31 19.66
C LYS A 228 17.37 -17.04 19.83
N TYR A 229 16.31 -16.55 19.24
CA TYR A 229 14.94 -17.01 19.55
C TYR A 229 14.58 -18.39 19.03
N TYR A 230 15.32 -18.94 18.09
CA TYR A 230 15.05 -20.26 17.51
C TYR A 230 15.94 -21.38 18.07
N THR A 231 17.00 -21.04 18.80
CA THR A 231 17.98 -22.02 19.28
C THR A 231 17.57 -22.68 20.59
N ASP A 232 16.60 -22.12 21.30
CA ASP A 232 16.13 -22.63 22.57
C ASP A 232 14.89 -23.50 22.41
N ALA A 233 15.09 -24.82 22.33
CA ALA A 233 13.99 -25.79 22.29
C ALA A 233 13.08 -25.73 23.53
N SER A 234 13.52 -25.09 24.62
CA SER A 234 12.75 -24.98 25.86
C SER A 234 11.69 -23.88 25.81
N THR A 235 11.88 -22.85 24.98
CA THR A 235 10.88 -21.78 24.77
C THR A 235 9.80 -22.13 23.76
N GLY A 236 9.97 -23.22 23.01
CA GLY A 236 8.93 -23.91 22.25
C GLY A 236 8.25 -23.19 21.12
N LEU A 237 8.71 -21.99 20.75
CA LEU A 237 7.99 -21.17 19.77
C LEU A 237 8.23 -21.61 18.33
N LEU A 238 9.46 -21.96 17.95
CA LEU A 238 9.79 -22.35 16.58
C LEU A 238 10.88 -23.40 16.53
N THR A 239 10.77 -24.37 15.64
CA THR A 239 11.90 -25.22 15.24
C THR A 239 12.86 -24.42 14.36
N SER A 240 14.14 -24.81 14.31
CA SER A 240 15.13 -24.20 13.42
C SER A 240 14.66 -24.17 11.95
N ALA A 241 14.09 -25.27 11.47
CA ALA A 241 13.54 -25.35 10.12
C ALA A 241 12.38 -24.37 9.88
N LYS A 242 11.48 -24.25 10.85
CA LYS A 242 10.34 -23.31 10.74
C LYS A 242 10.80 -21.85 10.81
N TYR A 243 11.78 -21.55 11.65
CA TYR A 243 12.38 -20.23 11.70
C TYR A 243 13.02 -19.86 10.36
N THR A 244 13.82 -20.77 9.76
CA THR A 244 14.44 -20.54 8.46
C THR A 244 13.39 -20.29 7.37
N GLU A 245 12.33 -21.11 7.33
CA GLU A 245 11.22 -20.92 6.37
C GLU A 245 10.57 -19.53 6.51
N LEU A 246 10.26 -19.10 7.72
CA LEU A 246 9.64 -17.81 7.99
C LEU A 246 10.59 -16.65 7.67
N LYS A 247 11.87 -16.78 8.01
CA LYS A 247 12.90 -15.79 7.67
C LYS A 247 13.03 -15.62 6.15
N GLN A 248 13.10 -16.68 5.39
CA GLN A 248 13.17 -16.63 3.94
C GLN A 248 11.92 -15.99 3.31
N LYS A 249 10.73 -16.32 3.82
CA LYS A 249 9.48 -15.67 3.40
C LYS A 249 9.50 -14.17 3.68
N MET A 250 10.00 -13.77 4.85
CA MET A 250 10.14 -12.35 5.21
C MET A 250 11.15 -11.64 4.31
N LEU A 251 12.35 -12.19 4.13
CA LEU A 251 13.39 -11.63 3.27
C LEU A 251 12.90 -11.43 1.84
N LYS A 252 12.23 -12.45 1.28
CA LYS A 252 11.62 -12.37 -0.05
C LYS A 252 10.57 -11.27 -0.13
N SER A 253 9.67 -11.20 0.84
CA SER A 253 8.61 -10.19 0.88
C SER A 253 9.18 -8.78 1.00
N VAL A 254 10.15 -8.55 1.87
CA VAL A 254 10.83 -7.26 2.02
C VAL A 254 11.51 -6.85 0.72
N TYR A 255 12.26 -7.78 0.10
CA TYR A 255 12.94 -7.54 -1.16
C TYR A 255 11.97 -7.22 -2.31
N GLN A 256 10.87 -7.99 -2.44
CA GLN A 256 9.92 -7.83 -3.54
C GLN A 256 9.02 -6.60 -3.40
N ASN A 257 8.66 -6.24 -2.16
CA ASN A 257 7.69 -5.17 -1.88
C ASN A 257 8.35 -3.85 -1.44
N GLY A 258 9.64 -3.84 -1.18
CA GLY A 258 10.36 -2.65 -0.72
C GLY A 258 10.05 -2.27 0.72
N GLY A 259 9.69 -3.24 1.58
CA GLY A 259 9.40 -3.00 2.97
C GLY A 259 8.60 -4.11 3.65
N PHE A 260 8.14 -3.82 4.84
CA PHE A 260 7.33 -4.73 5.66
C PHE A 260 6.46 -3.96 6.65
N TYR A 261 5.47 -4.64 7.22
CA TYR A 261 4.64 -4.08 8.27
C TYR A 261 5.12 -4.52 9.65
N ILE A 262 5.05 -3.59 10.61
CA ILE A 262 5.31 -3.85 12.03
C ILE A 262 4.12 -3.38 12.86
N GLY A 263 3.81 -4.07 13.95
CA GLY A 263 2.77 -3.65 14.89
C GLY A 263 3.00 -2.21 15.38
N LYS A 264 2.00 -1.38 15.29
CA LYS A 264 2.05 0.04 15.70
C LYS A 264 2.10 0.19 17.22
N TYR A 265 1.51 -0.77 17.93
CA TYR A 265 1.43 -0.80 19.38
C TYR A 265 1.99 -2.12 19.90
N GLU A 266 2.50 -2.11 21.12
CA GLU A 266 2.84 -3.35 21.81
C GLU A 266 1.56 -4.18 22.01
N THR A 267 1.71 -5.51 21.87
CA THR A 267 0.61 -6.42 22.19
C THR A 267 0.37 -6.37 23.68
N GLY A 268 -0.72 -5.70 24.09
CA GLY A 268 -1.15 -5.71 25.47
C GLY A 268 -1.59 -7.12 25.87
N THR A 269 -1.15 -7.58 27.01
CA THR A 269 -1.81 -8.68 27.70
C THR A 269 -3.08 -8.12 28.31
N GLU A 270 -4.24 -8.64 27.91
CA GLU A 270 -5.45 -8.41 28.71
C GLU A 270 -5.19 -8.94 30.13
N THR A 271 -5.22 -8.04 31.09
CA THR A 271 -5.22 -8.37 32.53
C THR A 271 -6.63 -8.57 33.02
#